data_3cbe84fde25375ec1ab6fa21682c37d7
#
_entry.id   3cbe84fde25375ec1ab6fa21682c37d7
#
_cell.length_a   1.000
_cell.length_b   1.000
_cell.length_c   1.000
_cell.angle_alpha   90.00
_cell.angle_beta   90.00
_cell.angle_gamma   90.00
#
_symmetry.space_group_name_H-M   'P 1'
#
loop_
_entity.id
_entity.type
_entity.pdbx_description
1 polymer ?
#
loop_
_entity_poly.entity_id
_entity_poly.type
_entity_poly.pdbx_seq_one_letter_code
_entity_poly.pdbx_strand_id
1 'polypeptide(L)'
;MSTIIDFEAPFDGMVLKADHYVGSDSNRILYLHGAGASTRHGHHMLRAALQQRGLGSVCFDAIGHGETGGSLAHSSVASRTRQAQAVLKARELPEPLVVFGSSMGAYNAIRLTQQHKVDALVLIVPGVYTPAAYEVPFGPEFSAVIRRERSWSDSDAWDILSRFEGRLLVIHAEHDAVIPLEISERLVAAATRAESRQLHIVRGAEHNRLWALLADTPADFDAAVEMVVAVVNGGRQ
;
A
#
# COMPACT_ATOMS: atom_id res chain seq x y z
N MET A 1 -13.62 -19.69 -11.75
CA MET A 1 -12.31 -19.35 -12.38
C MET A 1 -11.92 -17.96 -11.91
N SER A 2 -10.66 -17.78 -11.47
CA SER A 2 -10.17 -16.45 -11.09
C SER A 2 -9.96 -15.62 -12.35
N THR A 3 -10.67 -14.50 -12.47
CA THR A 3 -10.55 -13.58 -13.59
C THR A 3 -9.57 -12.48 -13.26
N ILE A 4 -8.56 -12.30 -14.09
CA ILE A 4 -7.63 -11.17 -14.05
C ILE A 4 -7.83 -10.38 -15.34
N ILE A 5 -8.00 -9.06 -15.21
CA ILE A 5 -8.20 -8.17 -16.34
C ILE A 5 -7.06 -7.15 -16.36
N ASP A 6 -6.21 -7.20 -17.37
CA ASP A 6 -5.24 -6.14 -17.63
C ASP A 6 -5.95 -4.93 -18.20
N PHE A 7 -5.53 -3.74 -17.76
CA PHE A 7 -6.05 -2.48 -18.27
C PHE A 7 -5.00 -1.36 -18.21
N GLU A 8 -5.33 -0.26 -18.82
CA GLU A 8 -4.46 0.89 -18.94
C GLU A 8 -5.13 2.13 -18.34
N ALA A 9 -4.33 2.94 -17.63
CA ALA A 9 -4.79 4.23 -17.11
C ALA A 9 -3.92 5.36 -17.68
N PRO A 10 -4.50 6.33 -18.40
CA PRO A 10 -3.74 7.47 -18.91
C PRO A 10 -3.32 8.40 -17.78
N PHE A 11 -2.06 8.86 -17.82
CA PHE A 11 -1.51 9.79 -16.83
C PHE A 11 -0.38 10.63 -17.45
N ASP A 12 -0.54 11.95 -17.53
CA ASP A 12 0.49 12.92 -17.97
C ASP A 12 1.25 12.51 -19.25
N GLY A 13 0.51 12.11 -20.29
CA GLY A 13 1.07 11.67 -21.56
C GLY A 13 1.70 10.27 -21.54
N MET A 14 1.63 9.58 -20.44
CA MET A 14 2.02 8.17 -20.28
C MET A 14 0.80 7.26 -20.08
N VAL A 15 1.05 5.96 -20.14
CA VAL A 15 0.05 4.93 -19.89
C VAL A 15 0.53 4.04 -18.76
N LEU A 16 -0.19 4.06 -17.63
CA LEU A 16 0.09 3.18 -16.50
C LEU A 16 -0.48 1.79 -16.80
N LYS A 17 0.35 0.76 -16.67
CA LYS A 17 -0.05 -0.64 -16.81
C LYS A 17 -0.58 -1.15 -15.49
N ALA A 18 -1.79 -1.69 -15.51
CA ALA A 18 -2.54 -2.09 -14.34
C ALA A 18 -3.24 -3.43 -14.57
N ASP A 19 -3.59 -4.10 -13.48
CA ASP A 19 -4.41 -5.29 -13.49
C ASP A 19 -5.50 -5.25 -12.42
N HIS A 20 -6.59 -5.95 -12.68
CA HIS A 20 -7.70 -6.15 -11.76
C HIS A 20 -7.93 -7.65 -11.53
N TYR A 21 -7.64 -8.12 -10.33
CA TYR A 21 -8.07 -9.42 -9.82
C TYR A 21 -9.53 -9.29 -9.42
N VAL A 22 -10.45 -9.81 -10.23
CA VAL A 22 -11.89 -9.60 -10.04
C VAL A 22 -12.40 -10.49 -8.91
N GLY A 23 -12.96 -9.90 -7.88
CA GLY A 23 -13.62 -10.60 -6.78
C GLY A 23 -15.11 -10.83 -7.07
N SER A 24 -15.69 -11.86 -6.47
CA SER A 24 -17.12 -12.15 -6.56
C SER A 24 -17.98 -11.23 -5.69
N ASP A 25 -17.45 -10.80 -4.54
CA ASP A 25 -18.21 -10.13 -3.50
C ASP A 25 -17.91 -8.62 -3.44
N SER A 26 -16.65 -8.25 -3.66
CA SER A 26 -16.21 -6.86 -3.60
C SER A 26 -15.03 -6.60 -4.53
N ASN A 27 -15.02 -5.42 -5.17
CA ASN A 27 -13.97 -4.96 -6.08
C ASN A 27 -13.51 -3.53 -5.75
N ARG A 28 -13.25 -3.22 -4.48
CA ARG A 28 -12.94 -1.87 -3.98
C ARG A 28 -11.51 -1.73 -3.42
N ILE A 29 -10.65 -2.72 -3.60
CA ILE A 29 -9.28 -2.68 -3.09
C ILE A 29 -8.38 -2.06 -4.15
N LEU A 30 -7.66 -1.00 -3.77
CA LEU A 30 -6.50 -0.50 -4.48
C LEU A 30 -5.22 -0.90 -3.75
N TYR A 31 -4.30 -1.55 -4.43
CA TYR A 31 -3.00 -1.93 -3.90
C TYR A 31 -1.88 -1.06 -4.48
N LEU A 32 -1.06 -0.45 -3.63
CA LEU A 32 0.06 0.42 -3.99
C LEU A 32 1.37 -0.26 -3.62
N HIS A 33 2.18 -0.59 -4.63
CA HIS A 33 3.46 -1.26 -4.45
C HIS A 33 4.56 -0.33 -3.89
N GLY A 34 5.66 -0.91 -3.41
CA GLY A 34 6.82 -0.21 -2.87
C GLY A 34 7.70 0.46 -3.94
N ALA A 35 8.91 0.86 -3.52
CA ALA A 35 9.96 1.37 -4.39
C ALA A 35 10.90 0.25 -4.88
N GLY A 36 12.00 0.62 -5.53
CA GLY A 36 13.03 -0.30 -5.99
C GLY A 36 12.54 -1.19 -7.14
N ALA A 37 12.73 -2.50 -7.02
CA ALA A 37 12.31 -3.48 -8.02
C ALA A 37 10.84 -3.92 -7.87
N SER A 38 10.07 -3.27 -7.01
CA SER A 38 8.67 -3.63 -6.76
C SER A 38 7.79 -3.32 -7.96
N THR A 39 6.86 -4.22 -8.27
CA THR A 39 5.87 -4.10 -9.34
C THR A 39 4.52 -4.61 -8.87
N ARG A 40 3.46 -4.41 -9.67
CA ARG A 40 2.13 -4.97 -9.40
C ARG A 40 2.14 -6.50 -9.24
N HIS A 41 3.04 -7.19 -9.94
CA HIS A 41 3.17 -8.65 -9.88
C HIS A 41 3.80 -9.15 -8.56
N GLY A 42 4.59 -8.33 -7.87
CA GLY A 42 5.22 -8.70 -6.60
C GLY A 42 4.23 -9.00 -5.47
N HIS A 43 2.96 -8.66 -5.65
CA HIS A 43 1.91 -8.81 -4.64
C HIS A 43 0.85 -9.87 -5.00
N HIS A 44 1.13 -10.69 -6.02
CA HIS A 44 0.17 -11.67 -6.55
C HIS A 44 -0.31 -12.68 -5.50
N MET A 45 0.56 -13.14 -4.59
CA MET A 45 0.21 -14.15 -3.58
C MET A 45 -0.94 -13.67 -2.68
N LEU A 46 -0.79 -12.51 -2.06
CA LEU A 46 -1.83 -11.94 -1.22
C LEU A 46 -3.08 -11.62 -2.05
N ARG A 47 -2.92 -10.99 -3.21
CA ARG A 47 -4.04 -10.60 -4.07
C ARG A 47 -4.84 -11.80 -4.58
N ALA A 48 -4.17 -12.91 -4.93
CA ALA A 48 -4.83 -14.15 -5.32
C ALA A 48 -5.58 -14.80 -4.15
N ALA A 49 -4.98 -14.79 -2.96
CA ALA A 49 -5.63 -15.30 -1.75
C ALA A 49 -6.88 -14.48 -1.36
N LEU A 50 -6.84 -13.16 -1.52
CA LEU A 50 -7.99 -12.27 -1.33
C LEU A 50 -9.08 -12.53 -2.39
N GLN A 51 -8.69 -12.73 -3.66
CA GLN A 51 -9.61 -13.05 -4.74
C GLN A 51 -10.35 -14.37 -4.49
N GLN A 52 -9.66 -15.40 -3.99
CA GLN A 52 -10.29 -16.68 -3.60
C GLN A 52 -11.33 -16.50 -2.50
N ARG A 53 -11.26 -15.42 -1.73
CA ARG A 53 -12.20 -15.03 -0.67
C ARG A 53 -13.22 -13.99 -1.14
N GLY A 54 -13.39 -13.85 -2.45
CA GLY A 54 -14.35 -12.92 -3.05
C GLY A 54 -13.91 -11.46 -3.13
N LEU A 55 -12.70 -11.12 -2.66
CA LEU A 55 -12.21 -9.75 -2.58
C LEU A 55 -11.31 -9.41 -3.78
N GLY A 56 -11.82 -8.64 -4.71
CA GLY A 56 -11.08 -8.16 -5.87
C GLY A 56 -10.18 -6.97 -5.55
N SER A 57 -9.06 -6.88 -6.28
CA SER A 57 -8.08 -5.82 -6.08
C SER A 57 -7.47 -5.32 -7.39
N VAL A 58 -7.28 -4.02 -7.46
CA VAL A 58 -6.55 -3.34 -8.54
C VAL A 58 -5.13 -3.01 -8.06
N CYS A 59 -4.16 -3.24 -8.92
CA CYS A 59 -2.78 -2.78 -8.74
C CYS A 59 -2.24 -2.25 -10.07
N PHE A 60 -1.23 -1.39 -10.01
CA PHE A 60 -0.60 -0.83 -11.22
C PHE A 60 0.91 -0.68 -10.99
N ASP A 61 1.66 -0.65 -12.09
CA ASP A 61 3.06 -0.28 -12.05
C ASP A 61 3.20 1.25 -12.11
N ALA A 62 3.78 1.85 -11.09
CA ALA A 62 4.06 3.28 -11.10
C ALA A 62 5.13 3.64 -12.15
N ILE A 63 5.18 4.91 -12.58
CA ILE A 63 6.22 5.40 -13.51
C ILE A 63 7.61 5.06 -12.98
N GLY A 64 8.45 4.49 -13.85
CA GLY A 64 9.78 3.98 -13.52
C GLY A 64 9.79 2.53 -13.02
N HIS A 65 8.64 1.83 -13.02
CA HIS A 65 8.53 0.45 -12.57
C HIS A 65 7.82 -0.43 -13.62
N GLY A 66 8.12 -1.71 -13.55
CA GLY A 66 7.42 -2.76 -14.29
C GLY A 66 7.17 -2.45 -15.76
N GLU A 67 5.99 -2.80 -16.24
CA GLU A 67 5.59 -2.61 -17.65
C GLU A 67 5.16 -1.18 -17.98
N THR A 68 4.86 -0.33 -17.02
CA THR A 68 4.67 1.10 -17.23
C THR A 68 5.96 1.74 -17.75
N GLY A 69 7.11 1.29 -17.23
CA GLY A 69 8.40 1.81 -17.65
C GLY A 69 8.57 3.30 -17.37
N GLY A 70 9.29 4.00 -18.22
CA GLY A 70 9.63 5.41 -18.03
C GLY A 70 10.83 5.60 -17.09
N SER A 71 11.06 6.84 -16.67
CA SER A 71 12.15 7.18 -15.75
C SER A 71 11.64 7.53 -14.37
N LEU A 72 12.28 6.99 -13.33
CA LEU A 72 12.02 7.37 -11.93
C LEU A 72 12.20 8.88 -11.71
N ALA A 73 13.12 9.52 -12.42
CA ALA A 73 13.35 10.96 -12.32
C ALA A 73 12.13 11.81 -12.78
N HIS A 74 11.18 11.22 -13.50
CA HIS A 74 9.92 11.87 -13.88
C HIS A 74 8.79 11.57 -12.89
N SER A 75 9.10 11.02 -11.74
CA SER A 75 8.12 10.67 -10.71
C SER A 75 8.61 11.13 -9.33
N SER A 76 7.68 11.28 -8.41
CA SER A 76 7.91 11.61 -7.01
C SER A 76 6.89 10.86 -6.15
N VAL A 77 6.96 10.97 -4.84
CA VAL A 77 5.93 10.43 -3.95
C VAL A 77 4.56 11.05 -4.26
N ALA A 78 4.52 12.37 -4.50
CA ALA A 78 3.31 13.08 -4.91
C ALA A 78 2.79 12.61 -6.28
N SER A 79 3.69 12.46 -7.25
CA SER A 79 3.30 11.90 -8.57
C SER A 79 2.68 10.52 -8.42
N ARG A 80 3.23 9.63 -7.58
CA ARG A 80 2.64 8.30 -7.32
C ARG A 80 1.25 8.37 -6.71
N THR A 81 0.98 9.35 -5.84
CA THR A 81 -0.39 9.58 -5.33
C THR A 81 -1.34 9.98 -6.46
N ARG A 82 -0.92 10.89 -7.35
CA ARG A 82 -1.71 11.29 -8.53
C ARG A 82 -1.91 10.14 -9.53
N GLN A 83 -0.90 9.30 -9.73
CA GLN A 83 -1.02 8.07 -10.55
C GLN A 83 -2.08 7.13 -9.97
N ALA A 84 -2.09 6.91 -8.65
CA ALA A 84 -3.11 6.12 -7.99
C ALA A 84 -4.53 6.67 -8.23
N GLN A 85 -4.71 7.98 -8.19
CA GLN A 85 -5.99 8.64 -8.52
C GLN A 85 -6.41 8.44 -9.98
N ALA A 86 -5.46 8.48 -10.92
CA ALA A 86 -5.74 8.19 -12.32
C ALA A 86 -6.23 6.75 -12.52
N VAL A 87 -5.62 5.79 -11.81
CA VAL A 87 -6.03 4.37 -11.83
C VAL A 87 -7.41 4.18 -11.20
N LEU A 88 -7.69 4.82 -10.06
CA LEU A 88 -9.02 4.80 -9.42
C LEU A 88 -10.10 5.30 -10.40
N LYS A 89 -9.83 6.41 -11.09
CA LYS A 89 -10.74 6.99 -12.09
C LYS A 89 -10.90 6.09 -13.30
N ALA A 90 -9.80 5.54 -13.84
CA ALA A 90 -9.85 4.70 -15.04
C ALA A 90 -10.62 3.40 -14.81
N ARG A 91 -10.57 2.84 -13.60
CA ARG A 91 -11.28 1.60 -13.25
C ARG A 91 -12.61 1.83 -12.54
N GLU A 92 -12.95 3.08 -12.21
CA GLU A 92 -14.19 3.45 -11.51
C GLU A 92 -14.40 2.62 -10.23
N LEU A 93 -13.32 2.51 -9.41
CA LEU A 93 -13.41 1.78 -8.16
C LEU A 93 -14.45 2.44 -7.22
N PRO A 94 -15.39 1.65 -6.67
CA PRO A 94 -16.43 2.19 -5.82
C PRO A 94 -15.90 2.60 -4.44
N GLU A 95 -16.37 3.74 -3.94
CA GLU A 95 -16.16 4.13 -2.53
C GLU A 95 -17.27 3.53 -1.63
N PRO A 96 -16.97 3.31 -0.36
CA PRO A 96 -15.70 3.55 0.30
C PRO A 96 -14.61 2.56 -0.14
N LEU A 97 -13.41 3.09 -0.39
CA LEU A 97 -12.26 2.28 -0.81
C LEU A 97 -11.71 1.43 0.33
N VAL A 98 -10.99 0.40 -0.05
CA VAL A 98 -9.99 -0.27 0.80
C VAL A 98 -8.63 -0.03 0.14
N VAL A 99 -7.67 0.51 0.87
CA VAL A 99 -6.37 0.85 0.29
C VAL A 99 -5.27 0.08 0.98
N PHE A 100 -4.47 -0.62 0.18
CA PHE A 100 -3.27 -1.32 0.62
C PHE A 100 -2.04 -0.56 0.15
N GLY A 101 -1.06 -0.44 1.02
CA GLY A 101 0.21 0.15 0.67
C GLY A 101 1.38 -0.63 1.24
N SER A 102 2.35 -0.99 0.39
CA SER A 102 3.57 -1.66 0.80
C SER A 102 4.76 -0.70 0.73
N SER A 103 5.57 -0.65 1.80
CA SER A 103 6.77 0.18 1.89
C SER A 103 6.45 1.65 1.50
N MET A 104 7.05 2.20 0.45
CA MET A 104 6.73 3.56 -0.05
C MET A 104 5.25 3.73 -0.40
N GLY A 105 4.60 2.68 -0.93
CA GLY A 105 3.18 2.71 -1.25
C GLY A 105 2.28 2.94 -0.04
N ALA A 106 2.76 2.64 1.16
CA ALA A 106 2.03 2.91 2.40
C ALA A 106 1.80 4.40 2.64
N TYR A 107 2.80 5.24 2.36
CA TYR A 107 2.61 6.69 2.48
C TYR A 107 1.64 7.22 1.42
N ASN A 108 1.71 6.72 0.19
CA ASN A 108 0.72 7.05 -0.83
C ASN A 108 -0.70 6.62 -0.41
N ALA A 109 -0.85 5.44 0.21
CA ALA A 109 -2.13 4.97 0.73
C ALA A 109 -2.70 5.89 1.83
N ILE A 110 -1.85 6.32 2.76
CA ILE A 110 -2.22 7.30 3.80
C ILE A 110 -2.67 8.62 3.16
N ARG A 111 -1.93 9.12 2.15
CA ARG A 111 -2.26 10.38 1.46
C ARG A 111 -3.61 10.33 0.74
N LEU A 112 -4.00 9.17 0.19
CA LEU A 112 -5.30 9.01 -0.48
C LEU A 112 -6.49 9.20 0.48
N THR A 113 -6.34 8.92 1.78
CA THR A 113 -7.42 9.13 2.76
C THR A 113 -7.86 10.58 2.92
N GLN A 114 -7.04 11.53 2.44
CA GLN A 114 -7.40 12.96 2.47
C GLN A 114 -8.39 13.37 1.37
N GLN A 115 -8.53 12.55 0.32
CA GLN A 115 -9.28 12.90 -0.88
C GLN A 115 -10.37 11.87 -1.24
N HIS A 116 -10.29 10.69 -0.64
CA HIS A 116 -11.20 9.57 -0.87
C HIS A 116 -11.77 9.06 0.44
N LYS A 117 -13.01 8.59 0.41
CA LYS A 117 -13.57 7.85 1.52
C LYS A 117 -12.92 6.46 1.57
N VAL A 118 -12.11 6.21 2.59
CA VAL A 118 -11.40 4.95 2.80
C VAL A 118 -11.93 4.28 4.06
N ASP A 119 -12.40 3.06 3.91
CA ASP A 119 -13.05 2.26 4.94
C ASP A 119 -12.05 1.41 5.72
N ALA A 120 -11.02 0.92 5.00
CA ALA A 120 -9.94 0.18 5.60
C ALA A 120 -8.59 0.53 4.95
N LEU A 121 -7.56 0.62 5.76
CA LEU A 121 -6.19 0.90 5.37
C LEU A 121 -5.29 -0.24 5.86
N VAL A 122 -4.64 -0.94 4.93
CA VAL A 122 -3.70 -2.03 5.23
C VAL A 122 -2.30 -1.59 4.80
N LEU A 123 -1.43 -1.37 5.77
CA LEU A 123 -0.06 -0.87 5.57
C LEU A 123 0.94 -1.99 5.87
N ILE A 124 1.72 -2.38 4.87
CA ILE A 124 2.66 -3.51 4.94
C ILE A 124 4.08 -2.97 4.90
N VAL A 125 4.87 -3.24 5.93
CA VAL A 125 6.24 -2.72 6.13
C VAL A 125 6.33 -1.22 5.79
N PRO A 126 5.50 -0.37 6.40
CA PRO A 126 5.18 0.96 5.92
C PRO A 126 6.32 1.96 6.05
N GLY A 127 6.75 2.56 4.94
CA GLY A 127 7.58 3.75 4.94
C GLY A 127 6.72 5.01 4.96
N VAL A 128 7.19 6.04 5.67
CA VAL A 128 6.62 7.40 5.64
C VAL A 128 7.75 8.42 5.46
N TYR A 129 7.42 9.59 4.96
CA TYR A 129 8.42 10.58 4.57
C TYR A 129 8.11 11.95 5.16
N THR A 130 9.17 12.76 5.33
CA THR A 130 9.03 14.20 5.59
C THR A 130 8.26 14.87 4.45
N PRO A 131 7.39 15.86 4.73
CA PRO A 131 6.72 16.63 3.68
C PRO A 131 7.70 17.28 2.69
N ALA A 132 8.92 17.58 3.13
CA ALA A 132 9.98 18.14 2.27
C ALA A 132 10.39 17.19 1.12
N ALA A 133 10.18 15.88 1.26
CA ALA A 133 10.49 14.89 0.21
C ALA A 133 9.32 14.65 -0.76
N TYR A 134 8.11 15.11 -0.44
CA TYR A 134 6.88 14.68 -1.13
C TYR A 134 6.87 14.99 -2.63
N GLU A 135 7.24 16.22 -3.02
CA GLU A 135 7.26 16.66 -4.41
C GLU A 135 8.63 16.46 -5.09
N VAL A 136 9.67 16.09 -4.32
CA VAL A 136 11.03 15.93 -4.88
C VAL A 136 11.06 14.76 -5.84
N PRO A 137 11.52 14.96 -7.10
CA PRO A 137 11.69 13.85 -8.05
C PRO A 137 12.63 12.77 -7.51
N PHE A 138 12.32 11.51 -7.80
CA PHE A 138 13.19 10.42 -7.38
C PHE A 138 14.57 10.51 -8.00
N GLY A 139 15.59 10.44 -7.16
CA GLY A 139 16.97 10.59 -7.57
C GLY A 139 17.88 10.93 -6.38
N PRO A 140 19.06 11.50 -6.66
CA PRO A 140 20.05 11.84 -5.61
C PRO A 140 19.50 12.82 -4.58
N GLU A 141 18.74 13.84 -4.99
CA GLU A 141 18.17 14.86 -4.09
C GLU A 141 17.14 14.22 -3.16
N PHE A 142 16.17 13.46 -3.68
CA PHE A 142 15.23 12.69 -2.88
C PHE A 142 15.95 11.79 -1.88
N SER A 143 16.95 11.05 -2.36
CA SER A 143 17.74 10.15 -1.52
C SER A 143 18.47 10.90 -0.40
N ALA A 144 19.01 12.09 -0.68
CA ALA A 144 19.68 12.92 0.32
C ALA A 144 18.72 13.40 1.42
N VAL A 145 17.46 13.71 1.06
CA VAL A 145 16.45 14.13 2.04
C VAL A 145 16.06 12.94 2.93
N ILE A 146 15.69 11.80 2.35
CA ILE A 146 15.13 10.68 3.12
C ILE A 146 16.17 9.87 3.92
N ARG A 147 17.47 9.98 3.58
CA ARG A 147 18.56 9.29 4.30
C ARG A 147 19.10 10.06 5.50
N ARG A 148 18.60 11.27 5.76
CA ARG A 148 18.93 11.96 7.01
C ARG A 148 18.42 11.14 8.18
N GLU A 149 19.17 11.12 9.26
CA GLU A 149 18.76 10.43 10.47
C GLU A 149 17.36 10.87 10.90
N ARG A 150 16.47 9.91 11.11
CA ARG A 150 15.07 10.13 11.49
C ARG A 150 14.30 11.14 10.60
N SER A 151 14.65 11.22 9.31
CA SER A 151 14.02 12.12 8.35
C SER A 151 12.50 12.01 8.27
N TRP A 152 11.94 10.89 8.71
CA TRP A 152 10.52 10.60 8.75
C TRP A 152 9.81 11.16 10.00
N SER A 153 10.55 11.67 10.99
CA SER A 153 10.00 12.04 12.30
C SER A 153 8.97 13.16 12.26
N ASP A 154 9.07 14.07 11.28
CA ASP A 154 8.16 15.18 10.99
C ASP A 154 7.12 14.85 9.90
N SER A 155 6.96 13.58 9.54
CA SER A 155 5.99 13.17 8.52
C SER A 155 4.58 13.63 8.86
N ASP A 156 3.86 14.14 7.86
CA ASP A 156 2.44 14.49 7.99
C ASP A 156 1.51 13.26 8.04
N ALA A 157 2.06 12.05 7.85
CA ALA A 157 1.31 10.81 8.02
C ALA A 157 0.65 10.72 9.40
N TRP A 158 1.31 11.25 10.44
CA TRP A 158 0.78 11.26 11.81
C TRP A 158 -0.49 12.08 11.92
N ASP A 159 -0.46 13.28 11.37
CA ASP A 159 -1.58 14.20 11.37
C ASP A 159 -2.73 13.72 10.47
N ILE A 160 -2.42 13.13 9.31
CA ILE A 160 -3.42 12.54 8.44
C ILE A 160 -4.13 11.38 9.15
N LEU A 161 -3.38 10.45 9.75
CA LEU A 161 -3.98 9.31 10.45
C LEU A 161 -4.74 9.70 11.71
N SER A 162 -4.39 10.81 12.36
CA SER A 162 -5.17 11.29 13.52
C SER A 162 -6.64 11.63 13.18
N ARG A 163 -6.93 11.85 11.90
CA ARG A 163 -8.27 12.13 11.36
C ARG A 163 -8.91 10.94 10.65
N PHE A 164 -8.18 9.84 10.49
CA PHE A 164 -8.70 8.64 9.84
C PHE A 164 -9.71 7.92 10.74
N GLU A 165 -10.88 7.64 10.20
CA GLU A 165 -12.01 7.04 10.95
C GLU A 165 -12.29 5.58 10.55
N GLY A 166 -11.64 5.05 9.50
CA GLY A 166 -11.80 3.66 9.08
C GLY A 166 -10.96 2.68 9.92
N ARG A 167 -10.80 1.47 9.44
CA ARG A 167 -10.03 0.41 10.10
C ARG A 167 -8.58 0.42 9.63
N LEU A 168 -7.64 0.38 10.55
CA LEU A 168 -6.20 0.37 10.27
C LEU A 168 -5.56 -0.96 10.67
N LEU A 169 -4.91 -1.61 9.72
CA LEU A 169 -3.99 -2.72 9.98
C LEU A 169 -2.59 -2.35 9.50
N VAL A 170 -1.63 -2.42 10.40
CA VAL A 170 -0.20 -2.28 10.10
C VAL A 170 0.46 -3.65 10.26
N ILE A 171 1.12 -4.14 9.22
CA ILE A 171 1.88 -5.39 9.23
C ILE A 171 3.36 -5.03 9.11
N HIS A 172 4.16 -5.43 10.10
CA HIS A 172 5.60 -5.14 10.18
C HIS A 172 6.42 -6.42 10.16
N ALA A 173 7.61 -6.39 9.58
CA ALA A 173 8.55 -7.50 9.57
C ALA A 173 9.51 -7.38 10.77
N GLU A 174 9.63 -8.41 11.62
CA GLU A 174 10.42 -8.33 12.86
C GLU A 174 11.88 -7.91 12.61
N HIS A 175 12.46 -8.37 11.51
CA HIS A 175 13.85 -8.06 11.13
C HIS A 175 13.93 -7.07 9.96
N ASP A 176 13.04 -6.07 9.95
CA ASP A 176 13.05 -5.01 8.94
C ASP A 176 14.26 -4.09 9.12
N ALA A 177 15.28 -4.28 8.25
CA ALA A 177 16.47 -3.44 8.24
C ALA A 177 16.29 -2.12 7.46
N VAL A 178 15.13 -1.92 6.83
CA VAL A 178 14.83 -0.73 6.00
C VAL A 178 13.95 0.26 6.75
N ILE A 179 12.90 -0.24 7.40
CA ILE A 179 11.91 0.58 8.09
C ILE A 179 11.96 0.27 9.59
N PRO A 180 12.31 1.24 10.45
CA PRO A 180 12.27 1.07 11.90
C PRO A 180 10.86 0.71 12.41
N LEU A 181 10.76 -0.23 13.35
CA LEU A 181 9.50 -0.62 14.00
C LEU A 181 8.76 0.59 14.59
N GLU A 182 9.50 1.57 15.11
CA GLU A 182 8.96 2.82 15.65
C GLU A 182 7.98 3.51 14.69
N ILE A 183 8.21 3.42 13.37
CA ILE A 183 7.28 3.99 12.37
C ILE A 183 5.93 3.29 12.45
N SER A 184 5.93 1.97 12.47
CA SER A 184 4.69 1.18 12.54
C SER A 184 3.93 1.40 13.85
N GLU A 185 4.64 1.44 14.97
CA GLU A 185 4.08 1.76 16.29
C GLU A 185 3.45 3.15 16.31
N ARG A 186 4.14 4.14 15.74
CA ARG A 186 3.68 5.52 15.69
C ARG A 186 2.48 5.70 14.74
N LEU A 187 2.39 4.96 13.63
CA LEU A 187 1.22 4.96 12.75
C LEU A 187 -0.04 4.49 13.48
N VAL A 188 0.07 3.38 14.22
CA VAL A 188 -1.05 2.86 15.02
C VAL A 188 -1.40 3.82 16.16
N ALA A 189 -0.41 4.39 16.83
CA ALA A 189 -0.65 5.35 17.91
C ALA A 189 -1.35 6.63 17.40
N ALA A 190 -0.97 7.11 16.21
CA ALA A 190 -1.53 8.32 15.60
C ALA A 190 -3.00 8.16 15.18
N ALA A 191 -3.45 6.98 14.79
CA ALA A 191 -4.82 6.72 14.31
C ALA A 191 -5.84 6.71 15.45
N THR A 192 -5.96 7.81 16.17
CA THR A 192 -6.77 7.91 17.41
C THR A 192 -8.27 7.89 17.17
N ARG A 193 -8.72 8.24 15.96
CA ARG A 193 -10.15 8.24 15.58
C ARG A 193 -10.54 7.00 14.77
N ALA A 194 -9.60 6.10 14.48
CA ALA A 194 -9.88 4.88 13.73
C ALA A 194 -10.90 4.00 14.46
N GLU A 195 -11.84 3.43 13.70
CA GLU A 195 -12.82 2.43 14.18
C GLU A 195 -12.10 1.25 14.86
N SER A 196 -11.03 0.79 14.25
CA SER A 196 -10.11 -0.18 14.83
C SER A 196 -8.69 0.09 14.33
N ARG A 197 -7.70 -0.27 15.15
CA ARG A 197 -6.28 -0.14 14.80
C ARG A 197 -5.47 -1.29 15.39
N GLN A 198 -4.65 -1.91 14.55
CA GLN A 198 -3.88 -3.08 14.92
C GLN A 198 -2.47 -3.01 14.33
N LEU A 199 -1.47 -3.41 15.12
CA LEU A 199 -0.13 -3.73 14.68
C LEU A 199 0.08 -5.24 14.74
N HIS A 200 0.47 -5.83 13.62
CA HIS A 200 0.86 -7.23 13.54
C HIS A 200 2.33 -7.33 13.15
N ILE A 201 3.14 -7.99 13.98
CA ILE A 201 4.57 -8.21 13.72
C ILE A 201 4.74 -9.66 13.26
N VAL A 202 5.23 -9.83 12.03
CA VAL A 202 5.55 -11.15 11.48
C VAL A 202 6.94 -11.54 11.94
N ARG A 203 7.01 -12.54 12.82
CA ARG A 203 8.26 -13.03 13.42
C ARG A 203 9.19 -13.63 12.36
N GLY A 204 10.47 -13.34 12.48
CA GLY A 204 11.51 -13.81 11.58
C GLY A 204 11.48 -13.19 10.18
N ALA A 205 10.48 -12.35 9.87
CA ALA A 205 10.36 -11.74 8.55
C ALA A 205 11.34 -10.58 8.34
N GLU A 206 11.80 -10.45 7.11
CA GLU A 206 12.57 -9.32 6.60
C GLU A 206 11.70 -8.45 5.68
N HIS A 207 12.10 -7.19 5.44
CA HIS A 207 11.36 -6.19 4.66
C HIS A 207 10.77 -6.73 3.34
N ASN A 208 11.59 -7.41 2.55
CA ASN A 208 11.21 -7.86 1.20
C ASN A 208 10.73 -9.33 1.15
N ARG A 209 10.71 -10.05 2.27
CA ARG A 209 10.41 -11.49 2.32
C ARG A 209 9.23 -11.88 3.20
N LEU A 210 8.49 -10.90 3.71
CA LEU A 210 7.38 -11.13 4.64
C LEU A 210 6.37 -12.15 4.10
N TRP A 211 5.83 -11.94 2.92
CA TRP A 211 4.85 -12.86 2.33
C TRP A 211 5.46 -14.19 1.89
N ALA A 212 6.71 -14.18 1.43
CA ALA A 212 7.41 -15.42 1.10
C ALA A 212 7.63 -16.29 2.34
N LEU A 213 8.04 -15.67 3.47
CA LEU A 213 8.19 -16.39 4.74
C LEU A 213 6.87 -16.98 5.23
N LEU A 214 5.79 -16.20 5.19
CA LEU A 214 4.46 -16.71 5.58
C LEU A 214 4.02 -17.88 4.70
N ALA A 215 4.34 -17.85 3.41
CA ALA A 215 3.99 -18.92 2.48
C ALA A 215 4.76 -20.23 2.71
N ASP A 216 5.89 -20.19 3.41
CA ASP A 216 6.61 -21.41 3.82
C ASP A 216 5.78 -22.26 4.81
N THR A 217 4.81 -21.63 5.51
CA THR A 217 3.87 -22.30 6.42
C THR A 217 2.44 -21.94 6.02
N PRO A 218 1.71 -22.83 5.32
CA PRO A 218 0.35 -22.53 4.82
C PRO A 218 -0.62 -22.05 5.88
N ALA A 219 -0.54 -22.57 7.11
CA ALA A 219 -1.41 -22.13 8.21
C ALA A 219 -1.12 -20.68 8.64
N ASP A 220 0.13 -20.25 8.66
CA ASP A 220 0.52 -18.89 9.02
C ASP A 220 0.12 -17.91 7.90
N PHE A 221 0.28 -18.32 6.64
CA PHE A 221 -0.18 -17.54 5.51
C PHE A 221 -1.69 -17.33 5.54
N ASP A 222 -2.47 -18.42 5.72
CA ASP A 222 -3.93 -18.34 5.82
C ASP A 222 -4.38 -17.49 7.00
N ALA A 223 -3.75 -17.62 8.17
CA ALA A 223 -4.06 -16.79 9.34
C ALA A 223 -3.81 -15.30 9.07
N ALA A 224 -2.71 -14.95 8.40
CA ALA A 224 -2.40 -13.58 8.01
C ALA A 224 -3.40 -13.04 6.98
N VAL A 225 -3.82 -13.86 6.01
CA VAL A 225 -4.84 -13.49 5.03
C VAL A 225 -6.19 -13.28 5.70
N GLU A 226 -6.62 -14.17 6.62
CA GLU A 226 -7.88 -14.02 7.35
C GLU A 226 -7.90 -12.73 8.22
N MET A 227 -6.78 -12.37 8.83
CA MET A 227 -6.66 -11.09 9.54
C MET A 227 -6.91 -9.90 8.60
N VAL A 228 -6.32 -9.94 7.41
CA VAL A 228 -6.54 -8.90 6.38
C VAL A 228 -8.00 -8.88 5.95
N VAL A 229 -8.62 -10.05 5.68
CA VAL A 229 -10.03 -10.17 5.30
C VAL A 229 -10.95 -9.60 6.38
N ALA A 230 -10.68 -9.89 7.65
CA ALA A 230 -11.47 -9.37 8.77
C ALA A 230 -11.45 -7.83 8.82
N VAL A 231 -10.29 -7.21 8.58
CA VAL A 231 -10.17 -5.74 8.53
C VAL A 231 -10.89 -5.17 7.30
N VAL A 232 -10.77 -5.80 6.13
CA VAL A 232 -11.45 -5.38 4.89
C VAL A 232 -12.96 -5.42 5.05
N ASN A 233 -13.50 -6.46 5.68
CA ASN A 233 -14.94 -6.68 5.85
C ASN A 233 -15.54 -6.01 7.09
N GLY A 234 -14.73 -5.42 7.98
CA GLY A 234 -15.22 -4.81 9.23
C GLY A 234 -15.81 -5.83 10.21
N GLY A 235 -15.22 -7.02 10.26
CA GLY A 235 -15.70 -8.10 11.15
C GLY A 235 -17.07 -8.68 10.76
N ARG A 236 -17.61 -8.32 9.61
CA ARG A 236 -18.81 -8.98 9.06
C ARG A 236 -18.40 -10.36 8.52
N GLN A 237 -18.92 -11.38 9.18
CA GLN A 237 -18.88 -12.76 8.71
C GLN A 237 -19.97 -13.02 7.70
#